data_d1f246731fc37a02d2da231817ac46f4
#
_entry.id   d1f246731fc37a02d2da231817ac46f4
#
_cell.length_a   1.000
_cell.length_b   1.000
_cell.length_c   1.000
_cell.angle_alpha   90.00
_cell.angle_beta   90.00
_cell.angle_gamma   90.00
#
_symmetry.space_group_name_H-M   'P 1'
#
loop_
_entity.id
_entity.type
_entity.pdbx_description
1 polymer ?
#
loop_
_entity_poly.entity_id
_entity_poly.type
_entity_poly.pdbx_seq_one_letter_code
_entity_poly.pdbx_strand_id
1 'polypeptide(L)'
;GNVMPRNVSFFAFTATPKAETMTLFGRLGDKLDKKGRSIPESFHRYPMRQAIEEGYIIDPLTGYMPYSTAFKLAEEYAPDKLVDENAARRVIAKWKALHPTNVMEKTALIIEHFVRNVAPLLDGQAKAMIITPSRPAVIRYKYAFDAYLRAHPELDRSRIEPHLQFKVPGEPLVAFSDKVRGSQCVVPEDEYLKNNPFAAINPDYDYTESNMNNLGYETIENAFDTPQYRLMIVANKFQTGFDQPKLCALYIDKPIANDIEIVQTYSRVNRIYPGKDQVFIL
;
A
#
# COMPACT_ATOMS: atom_id res chain seq x y z
N GLY A 1 42.17 8.28 -4.64
CA GLY A 1 41.04 8.54 -5.54
C GLY A 1 40.89 7.41 -6.51
N ASN A 2 39.74 6.74 -6.58
CA ASN A 2 39.46 5.73 -7.59
C ASN A 2 39.44 6.39 -8.97
N VAL A 3 40.43 6.09 -9.80
CA VAL A 3 40.45 6.54 -11.19
C VAL A 3 39.50 5.64 -11.97
N MET A 4 38.44 6.23 -12.55
CA MET A 4 37.55 5.49 -13.45
C MET A 4 38.32 4.92 -14.63
N PRO A 5 38.11 3.63 -14.97
CA PRO A 5 38.73 3.05 -16.17
C PRO A 5 38.28 3.82 -17.42
N ARG A 6 39.19 4.14 -18.33
CA ARG A 6 38.94 4.96 -19.53
C ARG A 6 37.96 4.33 -20.55
N ASN A 7 37.72 3.03 -20.45
CA ASN A 7 36.91 2.24 -21.38
C ASN A 7 35.59 1.73 -20.75
N VAL A 8 35.16 2.30 -19.60
CA VAL A 8 33.93 1.91 -18.91
C VAL A 8 33.02 3.12 -18.79
N SER A 9 31.79 2.96 -19.19
CA SER A 9 30.69 3.96 -19.01
C SER A 9 29.68 3.43 -18.02
N PHE A 10 29.18 4.33 -17.15
CA PHE A 10 28.18 4.01 -16.15
C PHE A 10 26.89 4.76 -16.46
N PHE A 11 25.78 4.05 -16.47
CA PHE A 11 24.45 4.61 -16.68
C PHE A 11 23.57 4.30 -15.49
N ALA A 12 22.78 5.26 -15.04
CA ALA A 12 21.78 5.10 -14.00
C ALA A 12 20.37 5.30 -14.58
N PHE A 13 19.49 4.33 -14.37
CA PHE A 13 18.07 4.38 -14.73
C PHE A 13 17.24 4.40 -13.47
N THR A 14 16.41 5.43 -13.30
CA THR A 14 15.53 5.57 -12.13
C THR A 14 14.29 6.36 -12.48
N ALA A 15 13.16 5.99 -11.90
CA ALA A 15 11.91 6.76 -12.01
C ALA A 15 11.93 8.02 -11.13
N THR A 16 12.78 8.06 -10.09
CA THR A 16 12.82 9.11 -9.07
C THR A 16 14.26 9.52 -8.75
N PRO A 17 14.91 10.28 -9.64
CA PRO A 17 16.30 10.69 -9.44
C PRO A 17 16.42 11.61 -8.22
N LYS A 18 17.28 11.24 -7.27
CA LYS A 18 17.65 12.10 -6.14
C LYS A 18 18.75 13.08 -6.55
N ALA A 19 18.92 14.15 -5.78
CA ALA A 19 19.93 15.16 -6.02
C ALA A 19 21.37 14.58 -6.13
N GLU A 20 21.69 13.59 -5.29
CA GLU A 20 22.97 12.86 -5.32
C GLU A 20 23.15 12.08 -6.63
N THR A 21 22.09 11.40 -7.09
CA THR A 21 22.09 10.67 -8.38
C THR A 21 22.32 11.64 -9.54
N MET A 22 21.67 12.80 -9.49
CA MET A 22 21.83 13.83 -10.51
C MET A 22 23.24 14.43 -10.51
N THR A 23 23.87 14.56 -9.35
CA THR A 23 25.26 15.04 -9.24
C THR A 23 26.26 14.04 -9.84
N LEU A 24 25.99 12.73 -9.71
CA LEU A 24 26.90 11.67 -10.18
C LEU A 24 26.70 11.30 -11.65
N PHE A 25 25.46 11.28 -12.13
CA PHE A 25 25.07 10.76 -13.45
C PHE A 25 24.38 11.77 -14.34
N GLY A 26 24.04 12.96 -13.82
CA GLY A 26 23.41 14.03 -14.59
C GLY A 26 24.41 14.74 -15.50
N ARG A 27 23.90 15.44 -16.50
CA ARG A 27 24.64 16.40 -17.31
C ARG A 27 24.51 17.80 -16.72
N LEU A 28 25.41 18.70 -17.08
CA LEU A 28 25.29 20.12 -16.76
C LEU A 28 24.05 20.69 -17.44
N GLY A 29 23.11 21.20 -16.65
CA GLY A 29 21.88 21.83 -17.14
C GLY A 29 22.07 23.33 -17.41
N ASP A 30 21.12 23.93 -18.13
CA ASP A 30 21.12 25.35 -18.45
C ASP A 30 20.67 26.24 -17.27
N LYS A 31 20.02 25.64 -16.27
CA LYS A 31 19.55 26.36 -15.07
C LYS A 31 20.69 26.54 -14.07
N LEU A 32 20.75 27.72 -13.49
CA LEU A 32 21.72 28.05 -12.45
C LEU A 32 21.07 28.06 -11.06
N ASP A 33 21.82 27.63 -10.05
CA ASP A 33 21.44 27.78 -8.65
C ASP A 33 21.61 29.26 -8.19
N LYS A 34 21.20 29.55 -6.93
CA LYS A 34 21.34 30.86 -6.32
C LYS A 34 22.80 31.34 -6.22
N LYS A 35 23.78 30.46 -6.43
CA LYS A 35 25.22 30.74 -6.41
C LYS A 35 25.82 30.78 -7.81
N GLY A 36 25.02 30.78 -8.87
CA GLY A 36 25.45 30.81 -10.26
C GLY A 36 26.05 29.50 -10.79
N ARG A 37 25.87 28.38 -10.11
CA ARG A 37 26.36 27.07 -10.53
C ARG A 37 25.28 26.35 -11.33
N SER A 38 25.66 25.64 -12.40
CA SER A 38 24.74 24.80 -13.17
C SER A 38 24.10 23.73 -12.30
N ILE A 39 22.77 23.62 -12.39
CA ILE A 39 22.00 22.56 -11.72
C ILE A 39 22.05 21.32 -12.60
N PRO A 40 22.55 20.16 -12.09
CA PRO A 40 22.58 18.93 -12.87
C PRO A 40 21.19 18.50 -13.31
N GLU A 41 21.05 18.07 -14.55
CA GLU A 41 19.80 17.54 -15.11
C GLU A 41 19.97 16.13 -15.69
N SER A 42 18.84 15.41 -15.85
CA SER A 42 18.85 14.08 -16.46
C SER A 42 19.36 14.14 -17.90
N PHE A 43 20.16 13.18 -18.31
CA PHE A 43 20.58 13.03 -19.70
C PHE A 43 19.38 12.84 -20.64
N HIS A 44 18.44 11.99 -20.24
CA HIS A 44 17.15 11.78 -20.90
C HIS A 44 16.04 11.67 -19.86
N ARG A 45 14.86 12.16 -20.18
CA ARG A 45 13.68 12.07 -19.31
C ARG A 45 12.50 11.55 -20.11
N TYR A 46 11.92 10.46 -19.62
CA TYR A 46 10.68 9.88 -20.11
C TYR A 46 9.62 10.03 -19.01
N PRO A 47 8.80 11.11 -19.03
CA PRO A 47 7.87 11.39 -17.94
C PRO A 47 6.67 10.45 -17.97
N MET A 48 6.06 10.21 -16.80
CA MET A 48 4.85 9.39 -16.65
C MET A 48 3.72 9.83 -17.57
N ARG A 49 3.52 11.14 -17.74
CA ARG A 49 2.52 11.67 -18.66
C ARG A 49 2.73 11.18 -20.09
N GLN A 50 3.93 11.21 -20.60
CA GLN A 50 4.25 10.71 -21.95
C GLN A 50 3.98 9.21 -22.04
N ALA A 51 4.35 8.44 -21.01
CA ALA A 51 4.09 7.01 -20.97
C ALA A 51 2.59 6.66 -20.94
N ILE A 52 1.76 7.51 -20.32
CA ILE A 52 0.29 7.39 -20.35
C ILE A 52 -0.24 7.70 -21.75
N GLU A 53 0.18 8.83 -22.35
CA GLU A 53 -0.22 9.26 -23.69
C GLU A 53 0.16 8.22 -24.77
N GLU A 54 1.31 7.58 -24.61
CA GLU A 54 1.80 6.51 -25.51
C GLU A 54 1.23 5.12 -25.18
N GLY A 55 0.43 4.98 -24.12
CA GLY A 55 -0.24 3.73 -23.74
C GLY A 55 0.66 2.67 -23.09
N TYR A 56 1.85 3.04 -22.61
CA TYR A 56 2.74 2.12 -21.90
C TYR A 56 2.38 1.92 -20.44
N ILE A 57 1.61 2.81 -19.85
CA ILE A 57 1.07 2.72 -18.49
C ILE A 57 -0.34 3.28 -18.42
N ILE A 58 -1.12 2.83 -17.45
CA ILE A 58 -2.46 3.35 -17.16
C ILE A 58 -2.34 4.58 -16.27
N ASP A 59 -3.22 5.58 -16.48
CA ASP A 59 -3.30 6.75 -15.58
C ASP A 59 -3.86 6.33 -14.21
N PRO A 60 -3.06 6.34 -13.14
CA PRO A 60 -3.50 5.91 -11.81
C PRO A 60 -4.49 6.88 -11.16
N LEU A 61 -4.62 8.11 -11.69
CA LEU A 61 -5.50 9.14 -11.12
C LEU A 61 -6.94 9.05 -11.62
N THR A 62 -7.23 8.27 -12.66
CA THR A 62 -8.60 8.10 -13.18
C THR A 62 -9.56 7.52 -12.15
N GLY A 63 -9.07 6.64 -11.26
CA GLY A 63 -9.86 6.03 -10.17
C GLY A 63 -9.46 6.51 -8.78
N TYR A 64 -8.86 7.73 -8.66
CA TYR A 64 -8.48 8.29 -7.36
C TYR A 64 -9.70 8.81 -6.59
N MET A 65 -9.88 8.29 -5.37
CA MET A 65 -10.93 8.75 -4.44
C MET A 65 -10.32 8.96 -3.04
N PRO A 66 -10.29 10.17 -2.49
CA PRO A 66 -9.83 10.38 -1.13
C PRO A 66 -10.82 9.83 -0.10
N TYR A 67 -10.31 9.22 0.96
CA TYR A 67 -11.13 8.71 2.07
C TYR A 67 -12.06 9.78 2.67
N SER A 68 -11.64 11.04 2.72
CA SER A 68 -12.49 12.15 3.16
C SER A 68 -13.78 12.29 2.35
N THR A 69 -13.75 11.90 1.08
CA THR A 69 -14.96 11.88 0.24
C THR A 69 -15.82 10.66 0.53
N ALA A 70 -15.21 9.50 0.81
CA ALA A 70 -15.90 8.28 1.18
C ALA A 70 -16.46 8.33 2.62
N PHE A 71 -15.82 9.10 3.52
CA PHE A 71 -16.19 9.21 4.95
C PHE A 71 -16.82 10.56 5.35
N LYS A 72 -17.25 11.41 4.44
CA LYS A 72 -17.91 12.71 4.75
C LYS A 72 -19.15 12.59 5.63
N LEU A 73 -19.52 11.40 6.06
CA LEU A 73 -20.64 11.13 6.96
C LEU A 73 -20.23 10.87 8.42
N ALA A 74 -18.96 10.96 8.79
CA ALA A 74 -18.49 10.61 10.14
C ALA A 74 -17.63 11.66 10.87
N GLU A 75 -17.46 12.89 10.36
CA GLU A 75 -16.71 13.94 11.08
C GLU A 75 -17.61 15.03 11.66
N GLU A 76 -18.20 14.74 12.79
CA GLU A 76 -18.52 15.74 13.82
C GLU A 76 -18.02 15.18 15.16
N TYR A 77 -16.80 15.53 15.55
CA TYR A 77 -16.38 15.67 16.97
C TYR A 77 -14.84 15.82 17.08
N ALA A 78 -14.37 17.00 17.43
CA ALA A 78 -13.10 17.19 18.14
C ALA A 78 -13.10 18.49 18.95
N PRO A 79 -12.90 18.45 20.26
CA PRO A 79 -12.65 19.66 21.06
C PRO A 79 -11.16 19.92 21.26
N ASP A 80 -10.82 21.20 21.26
CA ASP A 80 -9.52 21.82 21.53
C ASP A 80 -8.91 21.42 22.87
N LYS A 81 -7.59 21.07 22.87
CA LYS A 81 -6.66 21.32 24.00
C LYS A 81 -5.22 21.40 23.53
N LEU A 82 -4.54 22.47 23.94
CA LEU A 82 -3.12 22.79 23.72
C LEU A 82 -2.18 21.81 24.43
N VAL A 83 -1.38 21.10 23.64
CA VAL A 83 -0.20 20.30 24.07
C VAL A 83 0.85 20.45 22.97
N ASP A 84 2.14 20.26 23.27
CA ASP A 84 3.24 20.29 22.29
C ASP A 84 2.82 19.63 20.98
N GLU A 85 2.59 20.46 19.98
CA GLU A 85 1.75 20.15 18.80
C GLU A 85 2.32 18.99 17.99
N ASN A 86 3.64 18.83 17.93
CA ASN A 86 4.27 17.79 17.12
C ASN A 86 4.34 16.42 17.83
N ALA A 87 4.58 16.41 19.14
CA ALA A 87 4.58 15.18 19.92
C ALA A 87 3.15 14.64 20.08
N ALA A 88 2.21 15.53 20.40
CA ALA A 88 0.78 15.19 20.49
C ALA A 88 0.21 14.70 19.17
N ARG A 89 0.53 15.35 18.03
CA ARG A 89 0.09 14.91 16.71
C ARG A 89 0.59 13.50 16.37
N ARG A 90 1.82 13.14 16.74
CA ARG A 90 2.35 11.78 16.52
C ARG A 90 1.65 10.74 17.38
N VAL A 91 1.37 11.04 18.64
CA VAL A 91 0.65 10.14 19.55
C VAL A 91 -0.79 9.96 19.08
N ILE A 92 -1.48 11.05 18.73
CA ILE A 92 -2.85 11.02 18.21
C ILE A 92 -2.90 10.26 16.87
N ALA A 93 -1.94 10.48 15.97
CA ALA A 93 -1.88 9.77 14.70
C ALA A 93 -1.66 8.27 14.91
N LYS A 94 -0.77 7.87 15.83
CA LYS A 94 -0.54 6.48 16.19
C LYS A 94 -1.78 5.84 16.83
N TRP A 95 -2.40 6.55 17.78
CA TRP A 95 -3.65 6.12 18.42
C TRP A 95 -4.76 5.96 17.38
N LYS A 96 -5.00 6.96 16.53
CA LYS A 96 -6.00 6.93 15.46
C LYS A 96 -5.75 5.76 14.48
N ALA A 97 -4.50 5.48 14.14
CA ALA A 97 -4.13 4.42 13.21
C ALA A 97 -4.38 3.00 13.76
N LEU A 98 -4.33 2.82 15.07
CA LEU A 98 -4.58 1.52 15.72
C LEU A 98 -5.95 1.43 16.37
N HIS A 99 -6.70 2.54 16.41
CA HIS A 99 -8.02 2.57 17.05
C HIS A 99 -8.96 1.52 16.44
N PRO A 100 -9.61 0.68 17.26
CA PRO A 100 -10.37 -0.47 16.78
C PRO A 100 -11.46 -0.10 15.78
N THR A 101 -12.29 0.88 16.10
CA THR A 101 -13.39 1.34 15.23
C THR A 101 -12.86 1.79 13.87
N ASN A 102 -11.78 2.59 13.86
CA ASN A 102 -11.20 3.09 12.62
C ASN A 102 -10.65 1.96 11.73
N VAL A 103 -9.95 0.98 12.32
CA VAL A 103 -9.44 -0.18 11.56
C VAL A 103 -10.60 -1.03 11.03
N MET A 104 -11.64 -1.28 11.85
CA MET A 104 -12.79 -2.08 11.44
C MET A 104 -13.61 -1.42 10.33
N GLU A 105 -13.91 -0.12 10.45
CA GLU A 105 -14.65 0.64 9.43
C GLU A 105 -13.92 0.70 8.10
N LYS A 106 -12.61 0.98 8.12
CA LYS A 106 -11.79 0.96 6.92
C LYS A 106 -11.71 -0.44 6.31
N THR A 107 -11.59 -1.48 7.14
CA THR A 107 -11.60 -2.86 6.67
C THR A 107 -12.91 -3.19 5.95
N ALA A 108 -14.06 -2.85 6.52
CA ALA A 108 -15.35 -3.06 5.88
C ALA A 108 -15.43 -2.36 4.53
N LEU A 109 -15.07 -1.06 4.49
CA LEU A 109 -15.06 -0.28 3.24
C LEU A 109 -14.15 -0.90 2.17
N ILE A 110 -12.94 -1.30 2.54
CA ILE A 110 -11.97 -1.90 1.62
C ILE A 110 -12.51 -3.21 1.05
N ILE A 111 -13.04 -4.09 1.89
CA ILE A 111 -13.57 -5.38 1.46
C ILE A 111 -14.78 -5.18 0.53
N GLU A 112 -15.73 -4.35 0.92
CA GLU A 112 -16.91 -4.08 0.10
C GLU A 112 -16.55 -3.44 -1.25
N HIS A 113 -15.65 -2.44 -1.23
CA HIS A 113 -15.15 -1.84 -2.47
C HIS A 113 -14.44 -2.86 -3.34
N PHE A 114 -13.56 -3.67 -2.76
CA PHE A 114 -12.84 -4.71 -3.50
C PHE A 114 -13.81 -5.70 -4.14
N VAL A 115 -14.74 -6.25 -3.40
CA VAL A 115 -15.70 -7.25 -3.90
C VAL A 115 -16.56 -6.70 -5.03
N ARG A 116 -17.02 -5.43 -4.92
CA ARG A 116 -17.90 -4.83 -5.90
C ARG A 116 -17.18 -4.34 -7.16
N ASN A 117 -16.02 -3.70 -7.00
CA ASN A 117 -15.40 -2.92 -8.08
C ASN A 117 -14.11 -3.54 -8.62
N VAL A 118 -13.36 -4.28 -7.80
CA VAL A 118 -12.05 -4.80 -8.18
C VAL A 118 -12.09 -6.28 -8.50
N ALA A 119 -12.71 -7.08 -7.64
CA ALA A 119 -12.75 -8.53 -7.79
C ALA A 119 -13.29 -9.03 -9.15
N PRO A 120 -14.26 -8.36 -9.80
CA PRO A 120 -14.74 -8.76 -11.13
C PRO A 120 -13.74 -8.50 -12.26
N LEU A 121 -12.79 -7.59 -12.07
CA LEU A 121 -11.83 -7.23 -13.10
C LEU A 121 -10.91 -8.39 -13.46
N LEU A 122 -10.40 -8.40 -14.70
CA LEU A 122 -9.47 -9.40 -15.22
C LEU A 122 -10.02 -10.84 -15.07
N ASP A 123 -11.30 -11.03 -15.39
CA ASP A 123 -11.98 -12.33 -15.24
C ASP A 123 -11.84 -12.91 -13.83
N GLY A 124 -11.99 -12.07 -12.83
CA GLY A 124 -11.84 -12.43 -11.41
C GLY A 124 -10.39 -12.60 -10.96
N GLN A 125 -9.38 -12.14 -11.71
CA GLN A 125 -7.97 -12.28 -11.34
C GLN A 125 -7.35 -11.00 -10.74
N ALA A 126 -8.09 -9.90 -10.72
CA ALA A 126 -7.62 -8.64 -10.18
C ALA A 126 -7.20 -8.74 -8.71
N LYS A 127 -6.17 -8.01 -8.35
CA LYS A 127 -5.56 -7.98 -7.02
C LYS A 127 -5.56 -6.58 -6.44
N ALA A 128 -5.47 -6.49 -5.11
CA ALA A 128 -5.32 -5.21 -4.43
C ALA A 128 -4.29 -5.27 -3.31
N MET A 129 -3.72 -4.10 -3.00
CA MET A 129 -2.77 -3.92 -1.92
C MET A 129 -3.29 -2.85 -0.94
N ILE A 130 -3.19 -3.15 0.35
CA ILE A 130 -3.52 -2.24 1.44
C ILE A 130 -2.22 -1.76 2.07
N ILE A 131 -1.95 -0.47 2.00
CA ILE A 131 -0.74 0.16 2.52
C ILE A 131 -1.06 0.79 3.86
N THR A 132 -0.50 0.23 4.92
CA THR A 132 -0.77 0.63 6.30
C THR A 132 0.35 1.52 6.87
N PRO A 133 0.05 2.34 7.90
CA PRO A 133 1.03 3.26 8.48
C PRO A 133 2.13 2.58 9.29
N SER A 134 1.93 1.34 9.74
CA SER A 134 2.88 0.65 10.62
C SER A 134 2.70 -0.87 10.61
N ARG A 135 3.73 -1.59 11.02
CA ARG A 135 3.69 -3.05 11.18
C ARG A 135 2.60 -3.53 12.18
N PRO A 136 2.41 -2.92 13.34
CA PRO A 136 1.26 -3.24 14.21
C PRO A 136 -0.09 -3.06 13.52
N ALA A 137 -0.23 -2.05 12.65
CA ALA A 137 -1.45 -1.86 11.89
C ALA A 137 -1.70 -3.01 10.90
N VAL A 138 -0.65 -3.57 10.24
CA VAL A 138 -0.80 -4.76 9.37
C VAL A 138 -1.48 -5.90 10.14
N ILE A 139 -1.01 -6.18 11.35
CA ILE A 139 -1.57 -7.26 12.18
C ILE A 139 -3.02 -6.98 12.51
N ARG A 140 -3.34 -5.75 12.96
CA ARG A 140 -4.73 -5.38 13.27
C ARG A 140 -5.63 -5.48 12.05
N TYR A 141 -5.19 -4.99 10.89
CA TYR A 141 -5.95 -5.15 9.65
C TYR A 141 -6.20 -6.61 9.31
N LYS A 142 -5.19 -7.49 9.43
CA LYS A 142 -5.37 -8.93 9.17
C LYS A 142 -6.46 -9.53 10.05
N TYR A 143 -6.43 -9.27 11.36
CA TYR A 143 -7.45 -9.75 12.29
C TYR A 143 -8.84 -9.17 12.00
N ALA A 144 -8.91 -7.88 11.64
CA ALA A 144 -10.17 -7.24 11.27
C ALA A 144 -10.75 -7.83 9.96
N PHE A 145 -9.91 -8.06 8.94
CA PHE A 145 -10.29 -8.73 7.69
C PHE A 145 -10.85 -10.11 7.94
N ASP A 146 -10.13 -10.94 8.70
CA ASP A 146 -10.56 -12.30 9.00
C ASP A 146 -11.89 -12.34 9.77
N ALA A 147 -12.08 -11.41 10.69
CA ALA A 147 -13.33 -11.29 11.44
C ALA A 147 -14.49 -10.82 10.55
N TYR A 148 -14.25 -9.80 9.73
CA TYR A 148 -15.27 -9.27 8.83
C TYR A 148 -15.73 -10.31 7.82
N LEU A 149 -14.82 -11.03 7.19
CA LEU A 149 -15.15 -12.07 6.21
C LEU A 149 -15.87 -13.26 6.84
N ARG A 150 -15.53 -13.61 8.08
CA ARG A 150 -16.30 -14.64 8.82
C ARG A 150 -17.72 -14.20 9.14
N ALA A 151 -17.92 -12.92 9.45
CA ALA A 151 -19.23 -12.35 9.74
C ALA A 151 -20.10 -12.15 8.47
N HIS A 152 -19.46 -12.01 7.30
CA HIS A 152 -20.10 -11.72 6.01
C HIS A 152 -19.81 -12.77 4.93
N PRO A 153 -20.24 -14.04 5.13
CA PRO A 153 -19.98 -15.11 4.16
C PRO A 153 -20.64 -14.89 2.79
N GLU A 154 -21.62 -14.01 2.72
CA GLU A 154 -22.30 -13.58 1.47
C GLU A 154 -21.37 -12.79 0.53
N LEU A 155 -20.28 -12.22 1.03
CA LEU A 155 -19.29 -11.51 0.23
C LEU A 155 -18.33 -12.45 -0.52
N ASP A 156 -18.39 -13.75 -0.23
CA ASP A 156 -17.59 -14.75 -0.94
C ASP A 156 -18.14 -14.97 -2.36
N ARG A 157 -17.51 -14.32 -3.34
CA ARG A 157 -17.93 -14.39 -4.74
C ARG A 157 -17.83 -15.79 -5.33
N SER A 158 -17.01 -16.69 -4.79
CA SER A 158 -16.93 -18.06 -5.29
C SER A 158 -18.27 -18.82 -5.17
N ARG A 159 -19.17 -18.35 -4.31
CA ARG A 159 -20.53 -18.87 -4.17
C ARG A 159 -21.47 -18.43 -5.30
N ILE A 160 -21.19 -17.28 -5.91
CA ILE A 160 -22.01 -16.66 -6.97
C ILE A 160 -21.43 -17.01 -8.34
N GLU A 161 -20.10 -17.10 -8.41
CA GLU A 161 -19.33 -17.37 -9.62
C GLU A 161 -18.57 -18.70 -9.48
N PRO A 162 -19.20 -19.84 -9.79
CA PRO A 162 -18.61 -21.18 -9.55
C PRO A 162 -17.32 -21.46 -10.31
N HIS A 163 -17.00 -20.66 -11.35
CA HIS A 163 -15.73 -20.76 -12.08
C HIS A 163 -14.53 -20.25 -11.26
N LEU A 164 -14.76 -19.49 -10.20
CA LEU A 164 -13.72 -19.09 -9.28
C LEU A 164 -13.32 -20.28 -8.40
N GLN A 165 -12.09 -20.76 -8.56
CA GLN A 165 -11.56 -21.92 -7.83
C GLN A 165 -11.27 -21.61 -6.35
N PHE A 166 -11.10 -20.34 -6.01
CA PHE A 166 -10.73 -19.87 -4.67
C PHE A 166 -11.72 -18.82 -4.19
N LYS A 167 -11.85 -18.73 -2.87
CA LYS A 167 -12.66 -17.69 -2.23
C LYS A 167 -12.16 -16.30 -2.62
N VAL A 168 -13.08 -15.42 -2.96
CA VAL A 168 -12.80 -14.01 -3.27
C VAL A 168 -13.66 -13.15 -2.36
N PRO A 169 -13.10 -12.30 -1.53
CA PRO A 169 -11.69 -11.85 -1.52
C PRO A 169 -10.67 -12.86 -0.98
N GLY A 170 -11.06 -13.89 -0.21
CA GLY A 170 -10.13 -14.82 0.42
C GLY A 170 -9.33 -14.18 1.57
N GLU A 171 -8.40 -14.95 2.12
CA GLU A 171 -7.52 -14.44 3.17
C GLU A 171 -6.46 -13.50 2.57
N PRO A 172 -6.23 -12.30 3.17
CA PRO A 172 -5.17 -11.43 2.73
C PRO A 172 -3.79 -11.94 3.19
N LEU A 173 -2.78 -11.83 2.32
CA LEU A 173 -1.39 -11.95 2.72
C LEU A 173 -0.96 -10.71 3.52
N VAL A 174 0.04 -10.88 4.37
CA VAL A 174 0.68 -9.77 5.08
C VAL A 174 2.14 -9.67 4.70
N ALA A 175 2.66 -8.43 4.57
CA ALA A 175 4.06 -8.18 4.24
C ALA A 175 4.64 -7.02 5.05
N PHE A 176 5.63 -7.33 5.87
CA PHE A 176 6.36 -6.38 6.69
C PHE A 176 7.73 -6.95 7.09
N SER A 177 8.72 -6.08 7.36
CA SER A 177 10.05 -6.51 7.79
C SER A 177 10.10 -6.74 9.29
N ASP A 178 11.01 -7.63 9.72
CA ASP A 178 11.26 -8.00 11.12
C ASP A 178 10.03 -8.59 11.83
N LYS A 179 10.13 -8.68 13.16
CA LYS A 179 9.05 -9.14 14.03
C LYS A 179 8.32 -7.99 14.71
N VAL A 180 7.08 -8.24 15.09
CA VAL A 180 6.25 -7.32 15.88
C VAL A 180 5.75 -8.03 17.12
N ARG A 181 6.05 -7.48 18.30
CA ARG A 181 5.51 -7.99 19.55
C ARG A 181 4.01 -7.68 19.65
N GLY A 182 3.20 -8.66 20.02
CA GLY A 182 1.75 -8.49 20.09
C GLY A 182 1.28 -7.38 21.02
N SER A 183 2.01 -7.10 22.09
CA SER A 183 1.75 -5.93 22.95
C SER A 183 1.80 -4.57 22.25
N GLN A 184 2.45 -4.49 21.08
CA GLN A 184 2.45 -3.27 20.25
C GLN A 184 1.18 -3.15 19.39
N CYS A 185 0.40 -4.23 19.29
CA CYS A 185 -0.77 -4.34 18.44
C CYS A 185 -2.08 -4.18 19.21
N VAL A 186 -2.07 -4.22 20.53
CA VAL A 186 -3.25 -4.02 21.38
C VAL A 186 -3.32 -2.58 21.86
N VAL A 187 -4.51 -2.08 22.03
CA VAL A 187 -4.81 -0.75 22.57
C VAL A 187 -5.87 -0.85 23.67
N PRO A 188 -5.89 0.08 24.65
CA PRO A 188 -6.87 0.03 25.75
C PRO A 188 -8.33 0.01 25.28
N GLU A 189 -8.62 0.65 24.17
CA GLU A 189 -9.96 0.74 23.58
C GLU A 189 -10.52 -0.61 23.11
N ASP A 190 -9.65 -1.60 22.91
CA ASP A 190 -10.06 -2.96 22.51
C ASP A 190 -10.99 -3.61 23.56
N GLU A 191 -10.84 -3.26 24.84
CA GLU A 191 -11.64 -3.81 25.94
C GLU A 191 -13.13 -3.41 25.87
N TYR A 192 -13.44 -2.29 25.21
CA TYR A 192 -14.81 -1.76 25.14
C TYR A 192 -15.60 -2.26 23.93
N LEU A 193 -15.02 -3.08 23.06
CA LEU A 193 -15.67 -3.56 21.87
C LEU A 193 -16.50 -4.83 22.12
N LYS A 194 -17.75 -4.78 21.70
CA LYS A 194 -18.52 -6.00 21.47
C LYS A 194 -18.00 -6.70 20.21
N ASN A 195 -17.75 -8.02 20.29
CA ASN A 195 -17.20 -8.82 19.18
C ASN A 195 -15.81 -8.35 18.71
N ASN A 196 -14.94 -8.06 19.66
CA ASN A 196 -13.60 -7.55 19.43
C ASN A 196 -12.73 -8.52 18.61
N PRO A 197 -12.39 -8.23 17.34
CA PRO A 197 -11.51 -9.08 16.53
C PRO A 197 -10.08 -9.11 17.07
N PHE A 198 -9.66 -8.09 17.81
CA PHE A 198 -8.31 -7.92 18.33
C PHE A 198 -8.07 -8.68 19.64
N ALA A 199 -9.12 -9.22 20.27
CA ALA A 199 -8.99 -10.09 21.43
C ALA A 199 -8.20 -11.38 21.14
N ALA A 200 -8.10 -11.79 19.87
CA ALA A 200 -7.30 -12.92 19.44
C ALA A 200 -5.80 -12.58 19.29
N ILE A 201 -5.41 -11.30 19.38
CA ILE A 201 -3.99 -10.90 19.36
C ILE A 201 -3.38 -11.28 20.70
N ASN A 202 -2.38 -12.18 20.67
CA ASN A 202 -1.63 -12.54 21.87
C ASN A 202 -0.55 -11.49 22.14
N PRO A 203 -0.61 -10.71 23.24
CA PRO A 203 0.37 -9.68 23.57
C PRO A 203 1.81 -10.22 23.72
N ASP A 204 1.93 -11.47 24.10
CA ASP A 204 3.22 -12.12 24.36
C ASP A 204 3.80 -12.85 23.15
N TYR A 205 3.14 -12.83 22.01
CA TYR A 205 3.58 -13.50 20.79
C TYR A 205 4.37 -12.54 19.89
N ASP A 206 5.40 -13.07 19.22
CA ASP A 206 6.15 -12.35 18.19
C ASP A 206 5.57 -12.72 16.81
N TYR A 207 4.89 -11.75 16.21
CA TYR A 207 4.32 -11.87 14.87
C TYR A 207 5.38 -11.62 13.81
N THR A 208 5.42 -12.48 12.80
CA THR A 208 6.31 -12.37 11.62
C THR A 208 5.50 -12.66 10.36
N GLU A 209 6.01 -12.28 9.19
CA GLU A 209 5.37 -12.66 7.92
C GLU A 209 5.17 -14.17 7.81
N SER A 210 6.17 -14.94 8.20
CA SER A 210 6.15 -16.40 8.10
C SER A 210 5.04 -17.02 8.93
N ASN A 211 4.90 -16.64 10.21
CA ASN A 211 3.88 -17.24 11.06
C ASN A 211 2.47 -16.70 10.82
N MET A 212 2.33 -15.55 10.16
CA MET A 212 1.02 -15.00 9.81
C MET A 212 0.48 -15.50 8.46
N ASN A 213 1.36 -15.75 7.49
CA ASN A 213 0.95 -16.21 6.16
C ASN A 213 0.92 -17.74 6.04
N ASN A 214 1.72 -18.44 6.84
CA ASN A 214 1.84 -19.91 6.82
C ASN A 214 2.11 -20.51 5.42
N LEU A 215 3.00 -19.88 4.65
CA LEU A 215 3.29 -20.26 3.26
C LEU A 215 4.32 -21.40 3.12
N GLY A 216 4.85 -21.92 4.25
CA GLY A 216 5.93 -22.91 4.21
C GLY A 216 7.22 -22.31 3.61
N TYR A 217 7.66 -22.85 2.48
CA TYR A 217 8.86 -22.39 1.75
C TYR A 217 8.55 -21.41 0.62
N GLU A 218 7.26 -21.09 0.37
CA GLU A 218 6.86 -20.18 -0.71
C GLU A 218 7.14 -18.73 -0.34
N THR A 219 7.57 -17.94 -1.31
CA THR A 219 7.74 -16.50 -1.12
C THR A 219 6.39 -15.78 -1.20
N ILE A 220 6.29 -14.62 -0.56
CA ILE A 220 5.06 -13.81 -0.60
C ILE A 220 4.75 -13.36 -2.04
N GLU A 221 5.78 -13.02 -2.81
CA GLU A 221 5.65 -12.63 -4.21
C GLU A 221 5.02 -13.73 -5.05
N ASN A 222 5.56 -14.95 -4.96
CA ASN A 222 5.04 -16.09 -5.70
C ASN A 222 3.64 -16.48 -5.23
N ALA A 223 3.41 -16.52 -3.91
CA ALA A 223 2.08 -16.78 -3.36
C ALA A 223 1.06 -15.75 -3.84
N PHE A 224 1.43 -14.45 -3.84
CA PHE A 224 0.54 -13.40 -4.32
C PHE A 224 0.29 -13.46 -5.83
N ASP A 225 1.15 -14.08 -6.62
CA ASP A 225 0.90 -14.27 -8.06
C ASP A 225 -0.16 -15.35 -8.31
N THR A 226 -0.37 -16.28 -7.38
CA THR A 226 -1.38 -17.34 -7.52
C THR A 226 -2.81 -16.80 -7.50
N PRO A 227 -3.79 -17.53 -8.05
CA PRO A 227 -5.20 -17.19 -7.94
C PRO A 227 -5.76 -17.20 -6.52
N GLN A 228 -5.11 -17.87 -5.60
CA GLN A 228 -5.56 -18.02 -4.20
C GLN A 228 -5.58 -16.69 -3.45
N TYR A 229 -4.57 -15.85 -3.65
CA TYR A 229 -4.42 -14.60 -2.91
C TYR A 229 -4.74 -13.40 -3.75
N ARG A 230 -5.72 -12.60 -3.33
CA ARG A 230 -6.21 -11.41 -4.04
C ARG A 230 -5.86 -10.11 -3.35
N LEU A 231 -5.62 -10.17 -2.04
CA LEU A 231 -5.37 -9.04 -1.18
C LEU A 231 -4.03 -9.21 -0.47
N MET A 232 -3.29 -8.12 -0.33
CA MET A 232 -2.05 -8.07 0.45
C MET A 232 -2.04 -6.80 1.32
N ILE A 233 -1.76 -6.96 2.61
CA ILE A 233 -1.64 -5.87 3.59
C ILE A 233 -0.17 -5.65 3.88
N VAL A 234 0.33 -4.43 3.65
CA VAL A 234 1.76 -4.14 3.73
C VAL A 234 2.09 -2.95 4.64
N ALA A 235 3.27 -2.98 5.25
CA ALA A 235 3.88 -1.83 5.89
C ALA A 235 5.34 -1.70 5.45
N ASN A 236 5.68 -0.58 4.80
CA ASN A 236 7.03 -0.24 4.33
C ASN A 236 7.72 -1.28 3.42
N LYS A 237 7.00 -2.32 3.02
CA LYS A 237 7.47 -3.38 2.12
C LYS A 237 6.66 -3.35 0.83
N PHE A 238 7.28 -3.70 -0.30
CA PHE A 238 6.65 -3.72 -1.63
C PHE A 238 6.14 -2.37 -2.15
N GLN A 239 6.42 -1.27 -1.46
CA GLN A 239 6.17 0.07 -2.00
C GLN A 239 7.16 0.42 -3.12
N THR A 240 8.31 -0.25 -3.16
CA THR A 240 9.31 -0.17 -4.23
C THR A 240 9.73 -1.58 -4.65
N GLY A 241 10.13 -1.76 -5.91
CA GLY A 241 10.69 -3.02 -6.41
C GLY A 241 9.71 -4.19 -6.60
N PHE A 242 8.44 -4.03 -6.29
CA PHE A 242 7.41 -5.06 -6.46
C PHE A 242 6.70 -4.90 -7.81
N ASP A 243 6.57 -5.98 -8.56
CA ASP A 243 5.90 -6.00 -9.86
C ASP A 243 4.76 -7.04 -9.87
N GLN A 244 3.52 -6.54 -9.95
CA GLN A 244 2.32 -7.35 -10.07
C GLN A 244 1.36 -6.68 -11.06
N PRO A 245 1.37 -7.11 -12.34
CA PRO A 245 0.54 -6.49 -13.38
C PRO A 245 -0.96 -6.56 -13.12
N LYS A 246 -1.43 -7.60 -12.41
CA LYS A 246 -2.84 -7.77 -12.03
C LYS A 246 -3.28 -6.90 -10.86
N LEU A 247 -2.39 -6.07 -10.31
CA LEU A 247 -2.73 -5.15 -9.22
C LEU A 247 -3.59 -4.01 -9.75
N CYS A 248 -4.89 -4.03 -9.44
CA CYS A 248 -5.87 -3.06 -9.91
C CYS A 248 -6.30 -2.05 -8.85
N ALA A 249 -5.98 -2.28 -7.58
CA ALA A 249 -6.32 -1.31 -6.54
C ALA A 249 -5.23 -1.13 -5.49
N LEU A 250 -5.10 0.10 -5.00
CA LEU A 250 -4.34 0.48 -3.81
C LEU A 250 -5.28 1.15 -2.80
N TYR A 251 -5.25 0.65 -1.58
CA TYR A 251 -5.89 1.25 -0.42
C TYR A 251 -4.82 1.82 0.49
N ILE A 252 -4.76 3.14 0.63
CA ILE A 252 -3.63 3.83 1.27
C ILE A 252 -4.06 4.43 2.59
N ASP A 253 -3.76 3.74 3.69
CA ASP A 253 -4.05 4.19 5.05
C ASP A 253 -2.83 4.81 5.72
N LYS A 254 -2.10 5.65 5.01
CA LYS A 254 -0.99 6.43 5.59
C LYS A 254 -0.82 7.76 4.86
N PRO A 255 -0.33 8.80 5.55
CA PRO A 255 0.13 9.99 4.86
C PRO A 255 1.29 9.66 3.92
N ILE A 256 1.25 10.17 2.70
CA ILE A 256 2.37 10.10 1.77
C ILE A 256 3.20 11.38 1.96
N ALA A 257 4.50 11.21 2.23
CA ALA A 257 5.33 12.30 2.71
C ALA A 257 5.81 13.26 1.61
N ASN A 258 5.92 12.80 0.37
CA ASN A 258 6.49 13.58 -0.73
C ASN A 258 6.13 13.02 -2.10
N ASP A 259 6.38 13.81 -3.15
CA ASP A 259 6.08 13.46 -4.54
C ASP A 259 6.77 12.19 -5.03
N ILE A 260 7.97 11.91 -4.53
CA ILE A 260 8.72 10.69 -4.87
C ILE A 260 7.96 9.46 -4.38
N GLU A 261 7.48 9.50 -3.14
CA GLU A 261 6.69 8.41 -2.56
C GLU A 261 5.35 8.23 -3.28
N ILE A 262 4.70 9.34 -3.68
CA ILE A 262 3.48 9.30 -4.50
C ILE A 262 3.74 8.51 -5.79
N VAL A 263 4.73 8.92 -6.57
CA VAL A 263 5.07 8.29 -7.84
C VAL A 263 5.42 6.82 -7.66
N GLN A 264 6.25 6.50 -6.67
CA GLN A 264 6.66 5.12 -6.39
C GLN A 264 5.48 4.22 -5.97
N THR A 265 4.57 4.77 -5.17
CA THR A 265 3.39 4.04 -4.69
C THR A 265 2.37 3.85 -5.82
N TYR A 266 2.00 4.91 -6.51
CA TYR A 266 0.96 4.86 -7.55
C TYR A 266 1.39 4.07 -8.78
N SER A 267 2.70 4.04 -9.08
CA SER A 267 3.23 3.23 -10.18
C SER A 267 3.08 1.71 -9.96
N ARG A 268 2.61 1.26 -8.80
CA ARG A 268 2.32 -0.17 -8.57
C ARG A 268 1.09 -0.63 -9.32
N VAL A 269 0.07 0.23 -9.49
CA VAL A 269 -1.18 -0.13 -10.18
C VAL A 269 -1.19 0.23 -11.67
N ASN A 270 -0.24 1.01 -12.15
CA ASN A 270 -0.25 1.48 -13.53
C ASN A 270 0.33 0.49 -14.57
N ARG A 271 0.74 -0.69 -14.15
CA ARG A 271 1.25 -1.74 -15.04
C ARG A 271 0.17 -2.21 -15.98
N ILE A 272 0.53 -2.37 -17.25
CA ILE A 272 -0.37 -2.91 -18.27
C ILE A 272 -0.54 -4.43 -18.07
N TYR A 273 -1.76 -4.88 -18.26
CA TYR A 273 -2.12 -6.29 -18.33
C TYR A 273 -3.30 -6.45 -19.31
N PRO A 274 -3.40 -7.54 -20.09
CA PRO A 274 -4.52 -7.75 -20.99
C PRO A 274 -5.87 -7.62 -20.27
N GLY A 275 -6.75 -6.77 -20.79
CA GLY A 275 -8.06 -6.49 -20.18
C GLY A 275 -8.04 -5.55 -18.97
N LYS A 276 -6.88 -4.98 -18.63
CA LYS A 276 -6.76 -3.99 -17.55
C LYS A 276 -6.88 -2.58 -18.13
N ASP A 277 -8.04 -2.01 -18.02
CA ASP A 277 -8.41 -0.66 -18.48
C ASP A 277 -8.71 0.30 -17.32
N GLN A 278 -8.85 -0.23 -16.11
CA GLN A 278 -9.25 0.51 -14.91
C GLN A 278 -8.39 0.14 -13.69
N VAL A 279 -8.07 1.15 -12.88
CA VAL A 279 -7.38 1.01 -11.61
C VAL A 279 -8.00 1.93 -10.56
N PHE A 280 -7.83 1.60 -9.28
CA PHE A 280 -8.39 2.36 -8.16
C PHE A 280 -7.31 2.73 -7.15
N ILE A 281 -7.38 3.97 -6.65
CA ILE A 281 -6.58 4.45 -5.51
C ILE A 281 -7.53 5.12 -4.52
N LEU A 282 -7.60 4.58 -3.30
CA LEU A 282 -8.45 5.08 -2.22
C LEU A 282 -7.60 5.38 -0.98
#